data_b0bdcb503d0af574ab4973fce9e59ead
#
_entry.id   b0bdcb503d0af574ab4973fce9e59ead
#
_cell.length_a   1.000
_cell.length_b   1.000
_cell.length_c   1.000
_cell.angle_alpha   90.00
_cell.angle_beta   90.00
_cell.angle_gamma   90.00
#
_symmetry.space_group_name_H-M   'P 1'
#
loop_
_entity.id
_entity.type
_entity.pdbx_description
1 polymer ?
#
loop_
_entity_poly.entity_id
_entity_poly.type
_entity_poly.pdbx_seq_one_letter_code
_entity_poly.pdbx_strand_id
1 'polypeptide(L)'
;MIDRKMYINDIIYGTNITIKISRHTNDKYDYKCEIDKIDKKFDIIWLNHVFEHLDNPIKVLKDLTSMLSDKGKIIIEIPHGNDFLIKNSGLDSFKNFTFWSEHLCLYTEKFVRNLFSKLNITEYHISYRQRYNLNNHINWFKEGKPGGHEIKIFEGKILEDYNKHLIRNSQTDTLMIVIGNNCEKFSKNIFKN
;
A
#
# COMPACT_ATOMS: atom_id res chain seq x y z
N MET A 1 -25.35 -0.69 2.22
CA MET A 1 -24.25 0.04 2.90
C MET A 1 -23.33 -1.01 3.46
N ILE A 2 -22.16 -1.26 2.83
CA ILE A 2 -21.22 -2.31 3.28
C ILE A 2 -20.45 -1.72 4.47
N ASP A 3 -20.61 -2.33 5.63
CA ASP A 3 -19.93 -1.91 6.86
C ASP A 3 -18.43 -2.22 6.70
N ARG A 4 -17.61 -1.18 6.46
CA ARG A 4 -16.18 -1.31 6.21
C ARG A 4 -15.44 -1.20 7.52
N LYS A 5 -15.03 -2.35 8.04
CA LYS A 5 -14.30 -2.44 9.31
C LYS A 5 -12.81 -2.29 9.09
N MET A 6 -12.22 -1.28 9.70
CA MET A 6 -10.77 -1.15 9.84
C MET A 6 -10.32 -1.76 11.15
N TYR A 7 -9.26 -2.56 11.12
CA TYR A 7 -8.66 -3.14 12.32
C TYR A 7 -7.40 -2.36 12.67
N ILE A 8 -7.31 -1.94 13.92
CA ILE A 8 -6.13 -1.26 14.44
C ILE A 8 -5.47 -2.21 15.44
N ASN A 9 -4.24 -2.58 15.16
CA ASN A 9 -3.41 -3.35 16.08
C ASN A 9 -2.30 -2.46 16.61
N ASP A 10 -2.30 -2.21 17.91
CA ASP A 10 -1.16 -1.58 18.59
C ASP A 10 -0.01 -2.57 18.68
N ILE A 11 1.10 -2.27 18.05
CA ILE A 11 2.33 -3.05 18.16
C ILE A 11 3.42 -2.13 18.72
N ILE A 12 3.96 -2.52 19.87
CA ILE A 12 5.06 -1.79 20.51
C ILE A 12 6.37 -2.47 20.10
N TYR A 13 7.23 -1.75 19.38
CA TYR A 13 8.58 -2.18 19.04
C TYR A 13 9.60 -1.26 19.73
N GLY A 14 10.22 -1.74 20.80
CA GLY A 14 11.19 -0.96 21.55
C GLY A 14 10.57 0.30 22.18
N THR A 15 11.11 1.48 21.86
CA THR A 15 10.59 2.78 22.33
C THR A 15 9.54 3.39 21.41
N ASN A 16 9.24 2.75 20.27
CA ASN A 16 8.33 3.29 19.26
C ASN A 16 6.93 2.72 19.44
N ILE A 17 5.94 3.60 19.49
CA ILE A 17 4.52 3.23 19.47
C ILE A 17 4.07 3.18 18.02
N THR A 18 3.73 1.99 17.53
CA THR A 18 3.27 1.76 16.16
C THR A 18 1.81 1.36 16.17
N ILE A 19 1.01 2.02 15.36
CA ILE A 19 -0.33 1.54 14.95
C ILE A 19 -0.21 0.92 13.57
N LYS A 20 -0.69 -0.32 13.43
CA LYS A 20 -0.92 -0.95 12.14
C LYS A 20 -2.41 -1.02 11.88
N ILE A 21 -2.85 -0.36 10.82
CA ILE A 21 -4.21 -0.45 10.33
C ILE A 21 -4.18 -1.44 9.15
N SER A 22 -4.93 -2.52 9.25
CA SER A 22 -5.02 -3.52 8.19
C SER A 22 -6.45 -4.01 8.07
N ARG A 23 -6.80 -4.53 6.90
CA ARG A 23 -8.06 -5.20 6.67
C ARG A 23 -7.88 -6.69 6.90
N HIS A 24 -8.73 -7.29 7.74
CA HIS A 24 -8.82 -8.74 7.89
C HIS A 24 -10.13 -9.26 7.30
N THR A 25 -10.03 -10.37 6.58
CA THR A 25 -11.16 -11.04 5.93
C THR A 25 -11.88 -12.04 6.84
N ASN A 26 -11.46 -12.23 8.11
CA ASN A 26 -12.04 -13.20 9.02
C ASN A 26 -12.78 -12.54 10.20
N ASP A 27 -14.07 -12.79 10.25
CA ASP A 27 -15.13 -12.19 11.06
C ASP A 27 -15.09 -12.41 12.60
N LYS A 28 -13.96 -12.69 13.22
CA LYS A 28 -14.01 -13.11 14.64
C LYS A 28 -13.71 -12.05 15.70
N TYR A 29 -13.19 -10.86 15.34
CA TYR A 29 -12.96 -9.81 16.35
C TYR A 29 -13.27 -8.43 15.76
N ASP A 30 -14.41 -7.91 16.18
CA ASP A 30 -14.93 -6.60 15.79
C ASP A 30 -14.42 -5.52 16.75
N TYR A 31 -13.30 -4.88 16.42
CA TYR A 31 -12.95 -3.63 17.07
C TYR A 31 -13.27 -2.47 16.13
N LYS A 32 -14.42 -1.86 16.35
CA LYS A 32 -14.78 -0.56 15.77
C LYS A 32 -13.91 0.50 16.44
N CYS A 33 -12.70 0.73 15.91
CA CYS A 33 -11.91 1.83 16.38
C CYS A 33 -12.31 3.06 15.60
N GLU A 34 -13.06 3.95 16.23
CA GLU A 34 -13.26 5.29 15.75
C GLU A 34 -11.96 6.04 15.97
N ILE A 35 -11.24 6.33 14.87
CA ILE A 35 -9.96 7.07 14.89
C ILE A 35 -10.10 8.35 15.72
N ASP A 36 -11.25 8.99 15.69
CA ASP A 36 -11.59 10.22 16.39
C ASP A 36 -11.53 10.09 17.93
N LYS A 37 -11.48 8.88 18.49
CA LYS A 37 -11.48 8.63 19.94
C LYS A 37 -10.11 8.27 20.52
N ILE A 38 -9.07 8.24 19.67
CA ILE A 38 -7.73 7.87 20.09
C ILE A 38 -6.98 9.12 20.56
N ASP A 39 -6.85 9.30 21.86
CA ASP A 39 -6.04 10.37 22.47
C ASP A 39 -4.60 9.88 22.75
N LYS A 40 -3.90 9.50 21.69
CA LYS A 40 -2.50 9.07 21.72
C LYS A 40 -1.73 9.63 20.54
N LYS A 41 -0.43 9.87 20.73
CA LYS A 41 0.52 10.18 19.66
C LYS A 41 1.32 8.94 19.29
N PHE A 42 1.54 8.78 17.97
CA PHE A 42 2.22 7.60 17.44
C PHE A 42 3.50 7.99 16.70
N ASP A 43 4.52 7.17 16.86
CA ASP A 43 5.77 7.32 16.10
C ASP A 43 5.64 6.71 14.70
N ILE A 44 4.84 5.67 14.55
CA ILE A 44 4.55 5.05 13.26
C ILE A 44 3.06 4.72 13.16
N ILE A 45 2.44 5.18 12.08
CA ILE A 45 1.10 4.78 11.67
C ILE A 45 1.24 4.06 10.32
N TRP A 46 0.84 2.80 10.24
CA TRP A 46 0.97 2.01 9.02
C TRP A 46 -0.39 1.57 8.48
N LEU A 47 -0.73 2.06 7.30
CA LEU A 47 -1.90 1.62 6.54
C LEU A 47 -1.45 0.58 5.52
N ASN A 48 -1.86 -0.67 5.73
CA ASN A 48 -1.49 -1.78 4.87
C ASN A 48 -2.72 -2.27 4.11
N HIS A 49 -2.83 -1.91 2.83
CA HIS A 49 -3.99 -2.20 1.98
C HIS A 49 -5.31 -1.72 2.60
N VAL A 50 -5.36 -0.46 2.99
CA VAL A 50 -6.52 0.20 3.60
C VAL A 50 -6.89 1.45 2.83
N PHE A 51 -5.90 2.21 2.37
CA PHE A 51 -6.11 3.55 1.83
C PHE A 51 -6.95 3.54 0.54
N GLU A 52 -6.85 2.47 -0.25
CA GLU A 52 -7.62 2.22 -1.46
C GLU A 52 -9.12 1.98 -1.20
N HIS A 53 -9.49 1.67 0.04
CA HIS A 53 -10.85 1.39 0.47
C HIS A 53 -11.54 2.58 1.15
N LEU A 54 -10.83 3.69 1.35
CA LEU A 54 -11.37 4.84 2.09
C LEU A 54 -12.33 5.67 1.25
N ASP A 55 -13.51 5.98 1.81
CA ASP A 55 -14.48 6.88 1.20
C ASP A 55 -13.98 8.34 1.21
N ASN A 56 -13.29 8.73 2.27
CA ASN A 56 -12.76 10.07 2.44
C ASN A 56 -11.28 10.03 2.87
N PRO A 57 -10.35 9.71 1.96
CA PRO A 57 -8.93 9.60 2.27
C PRO A 57 -8.31 10.93 2.73
N ILE A 58 -8.88 12.06 2.32
CA ILE A 58 -8.42 13.40 2.74
C ILE A 58 -8.66 13.60 4.23
N LYS A 59 -9.88 13.32 4.71
CA LYS A 59 -10.20 13.43 6.14
C LYS A 59 -9.31 12.49 6.96
N VAL A 60 -9.22 11.23 6.54
CA VAL A 60 -8.41 10.23 7.25
C VAL A 60 -6.94 10.65 7.33
N LEU A 61 -6.33 11.16 6.26
CA LEU A 61 -4.95 11.66 6.30
C LEU A 61 -4.77 12.80 7.29
N LYS A 62 -5.70 13.74 7.34
CA LYS A 62 -5.65 14.85 8.31
C LYS A 62 -5.72 14.34 9.74
N ASP A 63 -6.65 13.43 10.02
CA ASP A 63 -6.85 12.84 11.34
C ASP A 63 -5.57 12.07 11.76
N LEU A 64 -5.04 11.21 10.89
CA LEU A 64 -3.81 10.47 11.16
C LEU A 64 -2.59 11.37 11.35
N THR A 65 -2.48 12.46 10.57
CA THR A 65 -1.39 13.42 10.73
C THR A 65 -1.47 14.11 12.10
N SER A 66 -2.68 14.42 12.58
CA SER A 66 -2.87 14.99 13.91
C SER A 66 -2.48 14.05 15.05
N MET A 67 -2.43 12.74 14.80
CA MET A 67 -2.05 11.72 15.77
C MET A 67 -0.55 11.38 15.77
N LEU A 68 0.23 11.98 14.88
CA LEU A 68 1.68 11.75 14.85
C LEU A 68 2.38 12.46 16.03
N SER A 69 3.41 11.80 16.56
CA SER A 69 4.44 12.47 17.37
C SER A 69 5.30 13.40 16.49
N ASP A 70 6.11 14.26 17.10
CA ASP A 70 6.93 15.25 16.38
C ASP A 70 7.85 14.65 15.31
N LYS A 71 8.31 13.41 15.51
CA LYS A 71 9.14 12.66 14.56
C LYS A 71 8.39 11.51 13.91
N GLY A 72 7.09 11.45 14.08
CA GLY A 72 6.24 10.37 13.60
C GLY A 72 6.22 10.23 12.09
N LYS A 73 5.83 9.04 11.63
CA LYS A 73 5.70 8.69 10.21
C LYS A 73 4.38 8.01 9.94
N ILE A 74 3.77 8.36 8.80
CA ILE A 74 2.70 7.54 8.21
C ILE A 74 3.31 6.73 7.09
N ILE A 75 3.08 5.42 7.11
CA ILE A 75 3.44 4.48 6.04
C ILE A 75 2.15 4.02 5.38
N ILE A 76 2.08 4.14 4.06
CA ILE A 76 0.93 3.69 3.27
C ILE A 76 1.42 2.70 2.23
N GLU A 77 0.92 1.47 2.29
CA GLU A 77 1.13 0.42 1.28
C GLU A 77 -0.18 0.19 0.55
N ILE A 78 -0.19 0.40 -0.78
CA ILE A 78 -1.40 0.34 -1.61
C ILE A 78 -1.13 -0.29 -2.97
N PRO A 79 -2.14 -0.90 -3.61
CA PRO A 79 -2.04 -1.34 -4.98
C PRO A 79 -1.76 -0.16 -5.91
N HIS A 80 -0.89 -0.39 -6.91
CA HIS A 80 -0.48 0.64 -7.85
C HIS A 80 -1.38 0.63 -9.10
N GLY A 81 -2.07 1.72 -9.35
CA GLY A 81 -2.93 1.86 -10.53
C GLY A 81 -2.19 1.87 -11.88
N ASN A 82 -0.85 1.91 -11.87
CA ASN A 82 -0.02 1.79 -13.07
C ASN A 82 0.69 0.42 -13.16
N ASP A 83 0.18 -0.60 -12.45
CA ASP A 83 0.65 -1.97 -12.50
C ASP A 83 0.78 -2.47 -13.94
N PHE A 84 1.85 -3.22 -14.22
CA PHE A 84 2.14 -3.79 -15.53
C PHE A 84 0.98 -4.62 -16.09
N LEU A 85 0.35 -5.47 -15.27
CA LEU A 85 -0.78 -6.29 -15.70
C LEU A 85 -2.04 -5.47 -15.99
N ILE A 86 -2.23 -4.33 -15.32
CA ILE A 86 -3.32 -3.41 -15.61
C ILE A 86 -3.09 -2.70 -16.94
N LYS A 87 -1.86 -2.21 -17.18
CA LYS A 87 -1.56 -1.30 -18.30
C LYS A 87 -1.21 -2.01 -19.60
N ASN A 88 -0.48 -3.12 -19.52
CA ASN A 88 0.15 -3.71 -20.70
C ASN A 88 -0.35 -5.10 -21.05
N SER A 89 -1.08 -5.77 -20.15
CA SER A 89 -1.45 -7.16 -20.39
C SER A 89 -2.71 -7.36 -21.25
N GLY A 90 -3.62 -6.38 -21.24
CA GLY A 90 -4.95 -6.56 -21.83
C GLY A 90 -5.82 -7.62 -21.13
N LEU A 91 -5.40 -8.11 -19.96
CA LEU A 91 -6.09 -9.17 -19.21
C LEU A 91 -7.30 -8.63 -18.47
N ASP A 92 -8.48 -8.85 -19.01
CA ASP A 92 -9.72 -8.45 -18.34
C ASP A 92 -9.94 -9.21 -17.02
N SER A 93 -9.49 -10.47 -16.95
CA SER A 93 -9.51 -11.25 -15.71
C SER A 93 -8.72 -10.59 -14.57
N PHE A 94 -7.53 -10.03 -14.85
CA PHE A 94 -6.72 -9.32 -13.87
C PHE A 94 -7.37 -7.98 -13.49
N LYS A 95 -7.91 -7.24 -14.46
CA LYS A 95 -8.64 -6.01 -14.21
C LYS A 95 -9.84 -6.26 -13.32
N ASN A 96 -10.67 -7.26 -13.63
CA ASN A 96 -11.83 -7.63 -12.82
C ASN A 96 -11.45 -8.05 -11.40
N PHE A 97 -10.34 -8.75 -11.25
CA PHE A 97 -9.78 -9.10 -9.94
C PHE A 97 -9.31 -7.88 -9.15
N THR A 98 -8.68 -6.90 -9.82
CA THR A 98 -8.09 -5.73 -9.16
C THR A 98 -9.12 -4.62 -8.92
N PHE A 99 -10.04 -4.39 -9.87
CA PHE A 99 -11.12 -3.39 -9.78
C PHE A 99 -12.42 -3.98 -9.19
N TRP A 100 -12.31 -4.76 -8.15
CA TRP A 100 -13.50 -5.24 -7.44
C TRP A 100 -14.13 -4.16 -6.57
N SER A 101 -15.38 -4.37 -6.16
CA SER A 101 -16.25 -3.34 -5.57
C SER A 101 -15.71 -2.64 -4.31
N GLU A 102 -14.69 -3.20 -3.68
CA GLU A 102 -14.13 -2.64 -2.45
C GLU A 102 -12.88 -1.76 -2.68
N HIS A 103 -12.23 -1.86 -3.84
CA HIS A 103 -11.19 -0.92 -4.25
C HIS A 103 -11.82 0.34 -4.84
N LEU A 104 -12.06 1.33 -4.00
CA LEU A 104 -12.68 2.59 -4.43
C LEU A 104 -11.76 3.41 -5.31
N CYS A 105 -10.45 3.30 -5.10
CA CYS A 105 -9.45 4.01 -5.86
C CYS A 105 -8.17 3.21 -5.98
N LEU A 106 -7.66 3.03 -7.20
CA LEU A 106 -6.31 2.57 -7.44
C LEU A 106 -5.42 3.79 -7.69
N TYR A 107 -4.48 4.01 -6.81
CA TYR A 107 -3.64 5.19 -6.81
C TYR A 107 -2.45 5.05 -7.76
N THR A 108 -2.18 6.10 -8.54
CA THR A 108 -0.91 6.27 -9.25
C THR A 108 -0.04 7.27 -8.51
N GLU A 109 1.28 7.25 -8.74
CA GLU A 109 2.18 8.24 -8.16
C GLU A 109 1.72 9.68 -8.47
N LYS A 110 1.35 9.95 -9.73
CA LYS A 110 0.86 11.27 -10.16
C LYS A 110 -0.36 11.72 -9.33
N PHE A 111 -1.30 10.80 -9.09
CA PHE A 111 -2.49 11.10 -8.28
C PHE A 111 -2.10 11.41 -6.83
N VAL A 112 -1.21 10.59 -6.23
CA VAL A 112 -0.74 10.80 -4.86
C VAL A 112 -0.04 12.14 -4.70
N ARG A 113 0.85 12.51 -5.63
CA ARG A 113 1.52 13.82 -5.62
C ARG A 113 0.54 14.97 -5.71
N ASN A 114 -0.47 14.87 -6.57
CA ASN A 114 -1.52 15.89 -6.68
C ASN A 114 -2.36 15.99 -5.40
N LEU A 115 -2.70 14.85 -4.78
CA LEU A 115 -3.41 14.81 -3.51
C LEU A 115 -2.63 15.51 -2.40
N PHE A 116 -1.32 15.18 -2.27
CA PHE A 116 -0.46 15.76 -1.25
C PHE A 116 -0.21 17.25 -1.47
N SER A 117 -0.08 17.69 -2.71
CA SER A 117 0.00 19.11 -3.06
C SER A 117 -1.25 19.88 -2.58
N LYS A 118 -2.46 19.32 -2.82
CA LYS A 118 -3.71 19.93 -2.35
C LYS A 118 -3.85 19.97 -0.83
N LEU A 119 -3.18 19.06 -0.12
CA LEU A 119 -3.17 18.97 1.33
C LEU A 119 -2.00 19.72 1.98
N ASN A 120 -1.13 20.36 1.20
CA ASN A 120 0.11 20.99 1.64
C ASN A 120 1.04 20.01 2.38
N ILE A 121 1.01 18.71 2.01
CA ILE A 121 1.94 17.72 2.51
C ILE A 121 3.20 17.80 1.64
N THR A 122 4.30 18.31 2.20
CA THR A 122 5.57 18.53 1.49
C THR A 122 6.63 17.49 1.81
N GLU A 123 6.58 16.90 3.01
CA GLU A 123 7.54 15.92 3.49
C GLU A 123 7.00 14.50 3.27
N TYR A 124 7.30 13.94 2.11
CA TYR A 124 6.93 12.56 1.77
C TYR A 124 7.92 11.93 0.80
N HIS A 125 7.95 10.59 0.77
CA HIS A 125 8.71 9.78 -0.17
C HIS A 125 7.82 8.69 -0.75
N ILE A 126 7.87 8.51 -2.06
CA ILE A 126 7.15 7.44 -2.78
C ILE A 126 8.19 6.51 -3.36
N SER A 127 8.03 5.21 -3.11
CA SER A 127 8.85 4.16 -3.69
C SER A 127 7.97 3.06 -4.28
N TYR A 128 8.57 2.29 -5.17
CA TYR A 128 7.92 1.21 -5.92
C TYR A 128 8.34 -0.13 -5.37
N ARG A 129 7.39 -1.02 -5.17
CA ARG A 129 7.64 -2.38 -4.71
C ARG A 129 6.96 -3.38 -5.63
N GLN A 130 7.72 -4.37 -6.11
CA GLN A 130 7.17 -5.51 -6.83
C GLN A 130 7.06 -6.69 -5.87
N ARG A 131 5.82 -7.08 -5.54
CA ARG A 131 5.53 -8.19 -4.62
C ARG A 131 5.43 -9.51 -5.38
N TYR A 132 4.88 -9.46 -6.58
CA TYR A 132 4.61 -10.62 -7.42
C TYR A 132 5.59 -10.65 -8.59
N ASN A 133 6.37 -11.73 -8.69
CA ASN A 133 7.42 -11.86 -9.69
C ASN A 133 6.89 -12.26 -11.07
N LEU A 134 7.80 -12.41 -12.05
CA LEU A 134 7.50 -12.83 -13.42
C LEU A 134 6.69 -14.13 -13.49
N ASN A 135 6.96 -15.12 -12.64
CA ASN A 135 6.22 -16.39 -12.65
C ASN A 135 4.73 -16.18 -12.32
N ASN A 136 4.42 -15.27 -11.40
CA ASN A 136 3.04 -14.91 -11.11
C ASN A 136 2.37 -14.23 -12.32
N HIS A 137 3.08 -13.31 -12.99
CA HIS A 137 2.54 -12.67 -14.19
C HIS A 137 2.28 -13.69 -15.32
N ILE A 138 3.16 -14.65 -15.52
CA ILE A 138 2.95 -15.75 -16.48
C ILE A 138 1.72 -16.58 -16.11
N ASN A 139 1.52 -16.83 -14.80
CA ASN A 139 0.31 -17.53 -14.36
C ASN A 139 -0.97 -16.76 -14.72
N TRP A 140 -0.96 -15.44 -14.57
CA TRP A 140 -2.08 -14.60 -14.99
C TRP A 140 -2.33 -14.68 -16.48
N PHE A 141 -1.28 -14.66 -17.33
CA PHE A 141 -1.41 -14.81 -18.78
C PHE A 141 -1.94 -16.20 -19.19
N LYS A 142 -1.55 -17.24 -18.45
CA LYS A 142 -1.89 -18.62 -18.77
C LYS A 142 -3.25 -19.03 -18.24
N GLU A 143 -3.54 -18.73 -16.99
CA GLU A 143 -4.68 -19.26 -16.23
C GLU A 143 -5.78 -18.21 -15.97
N GLY A 144 -5.49 -16.92 -16.16
CA GLY A 144 -6.43 -15.83 -15.90
C GLY A 144 -6.88 -15.69 -14.44
N LYS A 145 -6.08 -16.19 -13.47
CA LYS A 145 -6.40 -16.18 -12.03
C LYS A 145 -5.16 -15.99 -11.16
N PRO A 146 -5.33 -15.54 -9.91
CA PRO A 146 -4.21 -15.45 -8.96
C PRO A 146 -3.58 -16.80 -8.68
N GLY A 147 -2.27 -16.79 -8.33
CA GLY A 147 -1.48 -18.00 -8.06
C GLY A 147 -0.05 -17.82 -8.52
N GLY A 148 0.60 -18.93 -8.94
CA GLY A 148 1.97 -18.88 -9.48
C GLY A 148 3.06 -18.91 -8.42
N HIS A 149 2.74 -19.05 -7.15
CA HIS A 149 3.75 -19.21 -6.08
C HIS A 149 4.54 -20.51 -6.20
N GLU A 150 3.90 -21.55 -6.74
CA GLU A 150 4.51 -22.87 -6.98
C GLU A 150 5.11 -23.00 -8.39
N ILE A 151 4.84 -22.03 -9.27
CA ILE A 151 5.36 -22.04 -10.64
C ILE A 151 6.80 -21.52 -10.62
N LYS A 152 7.73 -22.40 -10.98
CA LYS A 152 9.17 -22.09 -11.04
C LYS A 152 9.68 -22.23 -12.48
N ILE A 153 9.11 -21.44 -13.41
CA ILE A 153 9.58 -21.38 -14.79
C ILE A 153 10.90 -20.61 -14.87
N PHE A 154 11.01 -19.52 -14.08
CA PHE A 154 12.18 -18.69 -14.00
C PHE A 154 12.68 -18.58 -12.57
N GLU A 155 13.99 -18.50 -12.41
CA GLU A 155 14.65 -18.38 -11.11
C GLU A 155 15.84 -17.40 -11.18
N GLY A 156 16.31 -17.00 -10.00
CA GLY A 156 17.52 -16.18 -9.85
C GLY A 156 17.45 -14.83 -10.56
N LYS A 157 18.53 -14.52 -11.28
CA LYS A 157 18.75 -13.18 -11.86
C LYS A 157 17.65 -12.67 -12.78
N ILE A 158 16.99 -13.55 -13.54
CA ILE A 158 15.93 -13.13 -14.45
C ILE A 158 14.73 -12.53 -13.72
N LEU A 159 14.38 -13.06 -12.54
CA LEU A 159 13.32 -12.50 -11.70
C LEU A 159 13.72 -11.14 -11.12
N GLU A 160 14.97 -11.02 -10.69
CA GLU A 160 15.51 -9.76 -10.19
C GLU A 160 15.53 -8.67 -11.27
N ASP A 161 16.01 -9.00 -12.47
CA ASP A 161 16.11 -8.05 -13.59
C ASP A 161 14.71 -7.63 -14.06
N TYR A 162 13.75 -8.54 -14.05
CA TYR A 162 12.35 -8.24 -14.32
C TYR A 162 11.77 -7.26 -13.28
N ASN A 163 11.97 -7.51 -11.99
CA ASN A 163 11.51 -6.63 -10.93
C ASN A 163 12.15 -5.23 -11.04
N LYS A 164 13.47 -5.17 -11.30
CA LYS A 164 14.18 -3.91 -11.56
C LYS A 164 13.62 -3.16 -12.77
N HIS A 165 13.23 -3.88 -13.83
CA HIS A 165 12.60 -3.29 -15.00
C HIS A 165 11.26 -2.63 -14.64
N LEU A 166 10.39 -3.32 -13.89
CA LEU A 166 9.11 -2.78 -13.45
C LEU A 166 9.28 -1.54 -12.56
N ILE A 167 10.23 -1.59 -11.62
CA ILE A 167 10.56 -0.45 -10.74
C ILE A 167 11.00 0.77 -11.57
N ARG A 168 11.94 0.59 -12.51
CA ARG A 168 12.44 1.68 -13.38
C ARG A 168 11.37 2.32 -14.24
N ASN A 169 10.35 1.55 -14.63
CA ASN A 169 9.26 2.02 -15.47
C ASN A 169 8.03 2.46 -14.66
N SER A 170 8.11 2.47 -13.33
CA SER A 170 6.96 2.79 -12.45
C SER A 170 5.73 1.92 -12.75
N GLN A 171 5.96 0.62 -12.97
CA GLN A 171 4.93 -0.36 -13.35
C GLN A 171 4.81 -1.52 -12.35
N THR A 172 5.23 -1.29 -11.12
CA THR A 172 5.11 -2.26 -10.03
C THR A 172 3.68 -2.42 -9.57
N ASP A 173 3.40 -3.52 -8.90
CA ASP A 173 2.08 -3.83 -8.32
C ASP A 173 1.73 -2.98 -7.09
N THR A 174 2.73 -2.40 -6.43
CA THR A 174 2.56 -1.73 -5.12
C THR A 174 3.31 -0.40 -5.07
N LEU A 175 2.66 0.61 -4.51
CA LEU A 175 3.27 1.85 -4.05
C LEU A 175 3.50 1.79 -2.54
N MET A 176 4.69 2.20 -2.12
CA MET A 176 5.05 2.44 -0.73
C MET A 176 5.22 3.94 -0.54
N ILE A 177 4.47 4.54 0.35
CA ILE A 177 4.47 5.96 0.61
C ILE A 177 4.83 6.18 2.08
N VAL A 178 5.78 7.06 2.35
CA VAL A 178 6.15 7.49 3.71
C VAL A 178 5.93 8.99 3.81
N ILE A 179 5.17 9.44 4.79
CA ILE A 179 4.93 10.84 5.09
C ILE A 179 5.63 11.21 6.39
N GLY A 180 6.29 12.36 6.45
CA GLY A 180 6.97 12.94 7.61
C GLY A 180 8.44 13.23 7.37
N ASN A 181 9.08 13.96 8.29
CA ASN A 181 10.46 14.45 8.17
C ASN A 181 11.47 13.31 7.93
N ASN A 182 12.46 13.54 7.04
CA ASN A 182 13.47 12.54 6.68
C ASN A 182 12.90 11.22 6.13
N CYS A 183 11.73 11.28 5.50
CA CYS A 183 10.98 10.12 5.01
C CYS A 183 11.75 9.27 3.99
N GLU A 184 12.58 9.86 3.12
CA GLU A 184 13.39 9.12 2.15
C GLU A 184 14.43 8.22 2.83
N LYS A 185 15.17 8.77 3.81
CA LYS A 185 16.18 8.01 4.58
C LYS A 185 15.50 6.90 5.39
N PHE A 186 14.36 7.20 5.98
CA PHE A 186 13.55 6.23 6.72
C PHE A 186 13.07 5.10 5.80
N SER A 187 12.52 5.43 4.63
CA SER A 187 12.04 4.46 3.64
C SER A 187 13.16 3.51 3.18
N LYS A 188 14.33 4.04 2.84
CA LYS A 188 15.51 3.24 2.43
C LYS A 188 16.01 2.29 3.53
N ASN A 189 15.83 2.63 4.80
CA ASN A 189 16.26 1.79 5.91
C ASN A 189 15.29 0.64 6.20
N ILE A 190 13.99 0.87 6.04
CA ILE A 190 12.95 -0.12 6.35
C ILE A 190 12.64 -1.01 5.15
N PHE A 191 12.55 -0.43 3.96
CA PHE A 191 12.21 -1.15 2.74
C PHE A 191 13.46 -1.40 1.90
N LYS A 192 14.45 -2.13 2.46
CA LYS A 192 15.62 -2.56 1.69
C LYS A 192 15.14 -3.45 0.54
N ASN A 193 15.25 -2.94 -0.67
CA ASN A 193 15.10 -3.70 -1.91
C ASN A 193 16.35 -4.49 -2.22
#